data_ea6a884259e283e9634248d6d51930bf
#
_entry.id   ea6a884259e283e9634248d6d51930bf
#
_cell.length_a   1.000
_cell.length_b   1.000
_cell.length_c   1.000
_cell.angle_alpha   90.00
_cell.angle_beta   90.00
_cell.angle_gamma   90.00
#
_symmetry.space_group_name_H-M   'P 1'
#
loop_
_entity.id
_entity.type
_entity.pdbx_description
1 polymer ?
#
loop_
_entity_poly.entity_id
_entity_poly.type
_entity_poly.pdbx_seq_one_letter_code
_entity_poly.pdbx_strand_id
1 'polypeptide(L)'
;MIKRIFFLFFILYIGCTPSINPLSSFDAIEQIMSSKPDSALKLLQLMTRIPENRAIKARYALLYTEALHKNLVKVTSDSLIDIALNYYPKTNDWQRTAKTYFYKGKIYSTNNEWKKACENLLQAEQLALKTNDQKLLGLIYNELGEIYWNQEYIDNALNYLKKACQAFFQIRDSFNARYVVSSMAGCYWWQNDLDSALLLYDLALKMEEKYKEQITLDFLEGARLCIYYQKNDREQMSEIFTKAKKDPQPSFNKLTLLSDYYYYQAKYDSSIYYLKIALADSMIKLTEVQQQSAYRQLYQIEEKRSNYKEAFQYVLKYCNITDCLFQQERREAVLNTEKQFRNKLLSNQNEQLKTEAQIHYLLLIILILFLALLICLTMYWINRHKKALRKKENEIEEYLQLVENLKEQHKFTENQFIYRLNEKNREQLQLKEALEKRLAIIKQLTALSIQYRGKANRDIFYTKVNELMKLHTLTQEVLHNLCDIVNINYHGIIDFLKKQFPQLSQEDLEWCAFICSDFSPQEISVIYNVSVNYFYVKNNRLSSKMDINQSLPLYLKEMAKQLYQEKFA
;
A
#
# COMPACT_ATOMS: atom_id res chain seq x y z
N MET A 1 -53.12 -9.11 -44.40
CA MET A 1 -52.88 -8.85 -42.96
C MET A 1 -51.63 -9.52 -42.43
N ILE A 2 -51.32 -10.75 -42.79
CA ILE A 2 -50.16 -11.52 -42.26
C ILE A 2 -48.79 -10.93 -42.61
N LYS A 3 -48.60 -10.28 -43.76
CA LYS A 3 -47.31 -9.63 -44.15
C LYS A 3 -47.00 -8.36 -43.37
N ARG A 4 -47.96 -7.68 -42.75
CA ARG A 4 -47.72 -6.49 -41.90
C ARG A 4 -47.36 -6.86 -40.46
N ILE A 5 -47.77 -8.03 -39.99
CA ILE A 5 -47.41 -8.53 -38.66
C ILE A 5 -45.96 -9.02 -38.63
N PHE A 6 -45.46 -9.62 -39.73
CA PHE A 6 -44.07 -10.05 -39.85
C PHE A 6 -43.08 -8.89 -39.91
N PHE A 7 -43.49 -7.73 -40.46
CA PHE A 7 -42.65 -6.53 -40.50
C PHE A 7 -42.58 -5.82 -39.13
N LEU A 8 -43.60 -5.89 -38.32
CA LEU A 8 -43.61 -5.39 -36.94
C LEU A 8 -42.76 -6.26 -36.00
N PHE A 9 -42.70 -7.58 -36.21
CA PHE A 9 -41.84 -8.48 -35.46
C PHE A 9 -40.35 -8.33 -35.82
N PHE A 10 -40.03 -7.94 -37.05
CA PHE A 10 -38.64 -7.67 -37.48
C PHE A 10 -38.09 -6.35 -36.94
N ILE A 11 -38.95 -5.36 -36.68
CA ILE A 11 -38.56 -4.07 -36.07
C ILE A 11 -38.32 -4.22 -34.55
N LEU A 12 -39.00 -5.17 -33.88
CA LEU A 12 -38.78 -5.46 -32.47
C LEU A 12 -37.51 -6.29 -32.20
N TYR A 13 -36.90 -6.92 -33.21
CA TYR A 13 -35.68 -7.71 -33.06
C TYR A 13 -34.39 -6.93 -33.27
N ILE A 14 -34.48 -5.68 -33.74
CA ILE A 14 -33.30 -4.78 -33.94
C ILE A 14 -33.03 -3.90 -32.70
N GLY A 15 -33.83 -4.01 -31.63
CA GLY A 15 -33.78 -3.13 -30.46
C GLY A 15 -33.08 -3.68 -29.23
N CYS A 16 -32.59 -4.92 -29.21
CA CYS A 16 -31.84 -5.46 -28.08
C CYS A 16 -30.39 -5.76 -28.45
N THR A 17 -29.61 -4.75 -28.71
CA THR A 17 -28.20 -4.86 -28.36
C THR A 17 -28.14 -4.95 -26.84
N PRO A 18 -27.60 -6.03 -26.22
CA PRO A 18 -27.43 -6.06 -24.80
C PRO A 18 -26.59 -4.84 -24.45
N SER A 19 -27.14 -3.94 -23.63
CA SER A 19 -26.36 -2.84 -23.06
C SER A 19 -25.33 -3.50 -22.16
N ILE A 20 -24.17 -3.82 -22.73
CA ILE A 20 -23.02 -4.28 -21.95
C ILE A 20 -22.80 -3.18 -20.93
N ASN A 21 -22.96 -3.51 -19.66
CA ASN A 21 -22.69 -2.57 -18.58
C ASN A 21 -21.24 -2.09 -18.74
N PRO A 22 -20.97 -0.81 -19.02
CA PRO A 22 -19.61 -0.34 -19.29
C PRO A 22 -18.64 -0.66 -18.16
N LEU A 23 -19.14 -0.77 -16.93
CA LEU A 23 -18.32 -1.09 -15.76
C LEU A 23 -17.81 -2.54 -15.79
N SER A 24 -18.64 -3.51 -16.17
CA SER A 24 -18.20 -4.91 -16.30
C SER A 24 -17.21 -5.11 -17.45
N SER A 25 -17.35 -4.33 -18.52
CA SER A 25 -16.38 -4.32 -19.63
C SER A 25 -15.00 -3.78 -19.18
N PHE A 26 -14.97 -2.74 -18.34
CA PHE A 26 -13.70 -2.22 -17.80
C PHE A 26 -13.04 -3.20 -16.83
N ASP A 27 -13.80 -3.94 -16.01
CA ASP A 27 -13.23 -4.96 -15.13
C ASP A 27 -12.55 -6.08 -15.95
N ALA A 28 -13.18 -6.52 -17.02
CA ALA A 28 -12.59 -7.49 -17.94
C ALA A 28 -11.32 -6.95 -18.62
N ILE A 29 -11.30 -5.68 -19.02
CA ILE A 29 -10.13 -5.04 -19.63
C ILE A 29 -9.00 -4.90 -18.60
N GLU A 30 -9.28 -4.52 -17.35
CA GLU A 30 -8.29 -4.46 -16.28
C GLU A 30 -7.64 -5.83 -16.02
N GLN A 31 -8.41 -6.92 -16.04
CA GLN A 31 -7.89 -8.28 -15.85
C GLN A 31 -6.88 -8.69 -16.94
N ILE A 32 -7.16 -8.35 -18.20
CA ILE A 32 -6.26 -8.70 -19.32
C ILE A 32 -5.15 -7.69 -19.56
N MET A 33 -5.19 -6.52 -18.91
CA MET A 33 -4.27 -5.40 -19.13
C MET A 33 -2.80 -5.79 -18.97
N SER A 34 -2.49 -6.71 -18.07
CA SER A 34 -1.11 -7.15 -17.82
C SER A 34 -0.68 -8.31 -18.71
N SER A 35 -1.61 -9.18 -19.11
CA SER A 35 -1.30 -10.41 -19.87
C SER A 35 -1.45 -10.23 -21.39
N LYS A 36 -2.36 -9.36 -21.83
CA LYS A 36 -2.69 -9.13 -23.24
C LYS A 36 -2.96 -7.64 -23.48
N PRO A 37 -1.95 -6.75 -23.33
CA PRO A 37 -2.14 -5.30 -23.40
C PRO A 37 -2.62 -4.82 -24.78
N ASP A 38 -2.21 -5.49 -25.88
CA ASP A 38 -2.68 -5.21 -27.23
C ASP A 38 -4.19 -5.48 -27.39
N SER A 39 -4.69 -6.58 -26.80
CA SER A 39 -6.11 -6.88 -26.79
C SER A 39 -6.89 -5.88 -25.96
N ALA A 40 -6.35 -5.48 -24.79
CA ALA A 40 -6.94 -4.44 -23.97
C ALA A 40 -7.04 -3.11 -24.71
N LEU A 41 -5.98 -2.70 -25.43
CA LEU A 41 -5.97 -1.49 -26.26
C LEU A 41 -7.03 -1.55 -27.35
N LYS A 42 -7.11 -2.65 -28.10
CA LYS A 42 -8.12 -2.84 -29.16
C LYS A 42 -9.54 -2.75 -28.61
N LEU A 43 -9.83 -3.37 -27.46
CA LEU A 43 -11.14 -3.28 -26.83
C LEU A 43 -11.50 -1.85 -26.44
N LEU A 44 -10.55 -1.09 -25.90
CA LEU A 44 -10.75 0.31 -25.56
C LEU A 44 -10.97 1.18 -26.81
N GLN A 45 -10.26 0.92 -27.91
CA GLN A 45 -10.43 1.62 -29.19
C GLN A 45 -11.79 1.37 -29.84
N LEU A 46 -12.37 0.19 -29.64
CA LEU A 46 -13.70 -0.16 -30.13
C LEU A 46 -14.84 0.53 -29.38
N MET A 47 -14.56 1.13 -28.21
CA MET A 47 -15.56 1.88 -27.43
C MET A 47 -15.82 3.25 -28.06
N THR A 48 -16.59 3.31 -29.16
CA THR A 48 -16.87 4.53 -29.92
C THR A 48 -17.77 5.54 -29.20
N ARG A 49 -18.55 5.10 -28.22
CA ARG A 49 -19.44 5.95 -27.41
C ARG A 49 -19.19 5.71 -25.92
N ILE A 50 -18.49 6.65 -25.29
CA ILE A 50 -18.28 6.65 -23.84
C ILE A 50 -19.44 7.43 -23.22
N PRO A 51 -20.18 6.86 -22.25
CA PRO A 51 -21.24 7.57 -21.55
C PRO A 51 -20.76 8.87 -20.92
N GLU A 52 -21.62 9.88 -20.82
CA GLU A 52 -21.32 11.20 -20.25
C GLU A 52 -20.98 11.17 -18.74
N ASN A 53 -21.10 10.01 -18.11
CA ASN A 53 -20.78 9.81 -16.69
C ASN A 53 -19.29 10.08 -16.42
N ARG A 54 -18.99 10.99 -15.48
CA ARG A 54 -17.63 11.41 -15.12
C ARG A 54 -16.75 10.25 -14.65
N ALA A 55 -17.30 9.31 -13.87
CA ALA A 55 -16.57 8.15 -13.38
C ALA A 55 -16.18 7.19 -14.52
N ILE A 56 -17.09 6.97 -15.47
CA ILE A 56 -16.86 6.13 -16.64
C ILE A 56 -15.79 6.76 -17.54
N LYS A 57 -15.89 8.07 -17.81
CA LYS A 57 -14.88 8.81 -18.59
C LYS A 57 -13.50 8.75 -17.93
N ALA A 58 -13.44 8.94 -16.61
CA ALA A 58 -12.18 8.87 -15.88
C ALA A 58 -11.56 7.47 -15.92
N ARG A 59 -12.38 6.42 -15.77
CA ARG A 59 -11.91 5.03 -15.83
C ARG A 59 -11.41 4.67 -17.23
N TYR A 60 -12.16 5.06 -18.26
CA TYR A 60 -11.72 4.88 -19.64
C TYR A 60 -10.38 5.58 -19.90
N ALA A 61 -10.26 6.86 -19.50
CA ALA A 61 -9.06 7.64 -19.71
C ALA A 61 -7.82 7.00 -19.05
N LEU A 62 -7.97 6.53 -17.81
CA LEU A 62 -6.89 5.84 -17.10
C LEU A 62 -6.51 4.53 -17.80
N LEU A 63 -7.48 3.68 -18.11
CA LEU A 63 -7.22 2.37 -18.75
C LEU A 63 -6.65 2.53 -20.16
N TYR A 64 -7.14 3.52 -20.91
CA TYR A 64 -6.64 3.77 -22.27
C TYR A 64 -5.20 4.27 -22.23
N THR A 65 -4.88 5.17 -21.30
CA THR A 65 -3.50 5.63 -21.09
C THR A 65 -2.60 4.47 -20.67
N GLU A 66 -3.05 3.62 -19.73
CA GLU A 66 -2.32 2.41 -19.31
C GLU A 66 -2.08 1.48 -20.50
N ALA A 67 -3.10 1.21 -21.31
CA ALA A 67 -2.99 0.34 -22.47
C ALA A 67 -2.02 0.88 -23.52
N LEU A 68 -2.03 2.20 -23.80
CA LEU A 68 -1.08 2.85 -24.71
C LEU A 68 0.36 2.62 -24.24
N HIS A 69 0.65 2.92 -22.97
CA HIS A 69 2.00 2.76 -22.42
C HIS A 69 2.46 1.30 -22.43
N LYS A 70 1.59 0.33 -22.10
CA LYS A 70 1.92 -1.09 -22.14
C LYS A 70 2.18 -1.62 -23.55
N ASN A 71 1.60 -0.99 -24.56
CA ASN A 71 1.85 -1.28 -25.96
C ASN A 71 2.98 -0.43 -26.57
N LEU A 72 3.80 0.21 -25.73
CA LEU A 72 4.95 1.04 -26.14
C LEU A 72 4.56 2.19 -27.10
N VAL A 73 3.29 2.63 -27.08
CA VAL A 73 2.84 3.79 -27.85
C VAL A 73 3.30 5.05 -27.14
N LYS A 74 4.06 5.88 -27.83
CA LYS A 74 4.54 7.17 -27.30
C LYS A 74 3.36 8.11 -27.07
N VAL A 75 3.06 8.42 -25.81
CA VAL A 75 2.03 9.36 -25.38
C VAL A 75 2.71 10.65 -24.97
N THR A 76 2.45 11.73 -25.70
CA THR A 76 3.04 13.05 -25.45
C THR A 76 2.05 14.05 -24.88
N SER A 77 0.74 13.83 -25.09
CA SER A 77 -0.31 14.69 -24.54
C SER A 77 -0.87 14.14 -23.23
N ASP A 78 -0.99 15.00 -22.23
CA ASP A 78 -1.59 14.68 -20.93
C ASP A 78 -3.10 14.89 -20.87
N SER A 79 -3.71 15.40 -21.98
CA SER A 79 -5.15 15.74 -22.01
C SER A 79 -6.08 14.59 -21.67
N LEU A 80 -5.71 13.35 -22.07
CA LEU A 80 -6.49 12.17 -21.77
C LEU A 80 -6.42 11.80 -20.29
N ILE A 81 -5.22 11.72 -19.74
CA ILE A 81 -5.03 11.34 -18.31
C ILE A 81 -5.57 12.42 -17.37
N ASP A 82 -5.68 13.67 -17.82
CA ASP A 82 -6.24 14.78 -17.04
C ASP A 82 -7.74 14.58 -16.75
N ILE A 83 -8.46 13.86 -17.60
CA ILE A 83 -9.84 13.45 -17.31
C ILE A 83 -9.89 12.59 -16.02
N ALA A 84 -8.97 11.65 -15.90
CA ALA A 84 -8.83 10.80 -14.71
C ALA A 84 -8.34 11.61 -13.49
N LEU A 85 -7.36 12.51 -13.70
CA LEU A 85 -6.80 13.35 -12.65
C LEU A 85 -7.84 14.35 -12.08
N ASN A 86 -8.77 14.82 -12.89
CA ASN A 86 -9.85 15.71 -12.45
C ASN A 86 -10.92 14.98 -11.63
N TYR A 87 -10.96 13.65 -11.67
CA TYR A 87 -11.96 12.83 -11.01
C TYR A 87 -11.41 12.08 -9.78
N TYR A 88 -10.40 11.22 -9.94
CA TYR A 88 -9.96 10.30 -8.89
C TYR A 88 -9.46 10.95 -7.60
N PRO A 89 -8.69 12.06 -7.61
CA PRO A 89 -8.25 12.71 -6.37
C PRO A 89 -9.38 13.23 -5.48
N LYS A 90 -10.59 13.38 -6.03
CA LYS A 90 -11.81 13.78 -5.31
C LYS A 90 -12.61 12.58 -4.77
N THR A 91 -12.11 11.39 -4.98
CA THR A 91 -12.71 10.13 -4.52
C THR A 91 -11.82 9.48 -3.48
N ASN A 92 -12.33 8.44 -2.81
CA ASN A 92 -11.53 7.62 -1.90
C ASN A 92 -10.80 6.47 -2.61
N ASP A 93 -10.75 6.48 -3.95
CA ASP A 93 -10.04 5.48 -4.75
C ASP A 93 -8.55 5.84 -4.86
N TRP A 94 -7.82 5.60 -3.79
CA TRP A 94 -6.40 5.90 -3.69
C TRP A 94 -5.57 5.12 -4.71
N GLN A 95 -5.98 3.90 -5.04
CA GLN A 95 -5.26 3.06 -5.99
C GLN A 95 -5.32 3.63 -7.41
N ARG A 96 -6.52 3.98 -7.90
CA ARG A 96 -6.65 4.60 -9.22
C ARG A 96 -6.08 6.02 -9.25
N THR A 97 -6.15 6.74 -8.15
CA THR A 97 -5.49 8.05 -8.00
C THR A 97 -3.97 7.92 -8.17
N ALA A 98 -3.35 6.93 -7.48
CA ALA A 98 -1.92 6.67 -7.59
C ALA A 98 -1.50 6.31 -9.03
N LYS A 99 -2.24 5.41 -9.68
CA LYS A 99 -2.02 5.06 -11.10
C LYS A 99 -2.15 6.28 -12.03
N THR A 100 -3.11 7.16 -11.76
CA THR A 100 -3.32 8.36 -12.56
C THR A 100 -2.11 9.30 -12.49
N TYR A 101 -1.60 9.56 -11.28
CA TYR A 101 -0.39 10.34 -11.10
C TYR A 101 0.84 9.66 -11.71
N PHE A 102 0.96 8.34 -11.59
CA PHE A 102 2.05 7.58 -12.21
C PHE A 102 2.07 7.75 -13.72
N TYR A 103 0.94 7.54 -14.42
CA TYR A 103 0.90 7.69 -15.87
C TYR A 103 1.08 9.14 -16.33
N LYS A 104 0.60 10.11 -15.57
CA LYS A 104 0.88 11.52 -15.84
C LYS A 104 2.36 11.84 -15.70
N GLY A 105 3.00 11.35 -14.64
CA GLY A 105 4.46 11.46 -14.46
C GLY A 105 5.22 10.84 -15.63
N LYS A 106 4.79 9.66 -16.09
CA LYS A 106 5.40 8.96 -17.22
C LYS A 106 5.26 9.73 -18.55
N ILE A 107 4.11 10.39 -18.79
CA ILE A 107 3.93 11.26 -19.95
C ILE A 107 4.91 12.43 -19.90
N TYR A 108 5.06 13.08 -18.75
CA TYR A 108 6.02 14.17 -18.58
C TYR A 108 7.47 13.69 -18.72
N SER A 109 7.80 12.49 -18.21
CA SER A 109 9.11 11.87 -18.42
C SER A 109 9.41 11.65 -19.91
N THR A 110 8.42 11.14 -20.67
CA THR A 110 8.52 10.96 -22.14
C THR A 110 8.75 12.27 -22.89
N ASN A 111 8.26 13.39 -22.36
CA ASN A 111 8.43 14.73 -22.92
C ASN A 111 9.69 15.46 -22.41
N ASN A 112 10.52 14.81 -21.60
CA ASN A 112 11.67 15.40 -20.92
C ASN A 112 11.30 16.56 -19.97
N GLU A 113 10.06 16.60 -19.50
CA GLU A 113 9.59 17.56 -18.49
C GLU A 113 9.88 17.03 -17.08
N TRP A 114 11.16 16.83 -16.78
CA TRP A 114 11.64 16.08 -15.61
C TRP A 114 11.08 16.55 -14.27
N LYS A 115 10.94 17.88 -14.10
CA LYS A 115 10.35 18.45 -12.90
C LYS A 115 8.92 17.99 -12.68
N LYS A 116 8.07 18.13 -13.70
CA LYS A 116 6.66 17.70 -13.62
C LYS A 116 6.54 16.20 -13.49
N ALA A 117 7.41 15.45 -14.16
CA ALA A 117 7.49 13.99 -14.02
C ALA A 117 7.75 13.60 -12.57
N CYS A 118 8.79 14.17 -11.95
CA CYS A 118 9.17 13.91 -10.58
C CYS A 118 8.03 14.27 -9.61
N GLU A 119 7.41 15.45 -9.74
CA GLU A 119 6.28 15.88 -8.89
C GLU A 119 5.13 14.88 -8.92
N ASN A 120 4.73 14.43 -10.12
CA ASN A 120 3.62 13.47 -10.24
C ASN A 120 3.99 12.08 -9.73
N LEU A 121 5.22 11.61 -10.00
CA LEU A 121 5.69 10.31 -9.49
C LEU A 121 5.80 10.28 -7.97
N LEU A 122 6.20 11.37 -7.32
CA LEU A 122 6.24 11.47 -5.87
C LEU A 122 4.82 11.51 -5.25
N GLN A 123 3.84 12.12 -5.92
CA GLN A 123 2.43 12.01 -5.52
C GLN A 123 1.93 10.56 -5.65
N ALA A 124 2.29 9.89 -6.74
CA ALA A 124 1.96 8.47 -6.93
C ALA A 124 2.60 7.58 -5.85
N GLU A 125 3.87 7.83 -5.49
CA GLU A 125 4.60 7.12 -4.41
C GLU A 125 3.84 7.17 -3.10
N GLN A 126 3.43 8.37 -2.66
CA GLN A 126 2.70 8.55 -1.41
C GLN A 126 1.41 7.72 -1.34
N LEU A 127 0.66 7.72 -2.44
CA LEU A 127 -0.61 7.01 -2.51
C LEU A 127 -0.40 5.49 -2.64
N ALA A 128 0.62 5.06 -3.40
CA ALA A 128 0.98 3.66 -3.53
C ALA A 128 1.48 3.06 -2.21
N LEU A 129 2.20 3.85 -1.38
CA LEU A 129 2.58 3.46 -0.02
C LEU A 129 1.35 3.27 0.89
N LYS A 130 0.35 4.15 0.80
CA LYS A 130 -0.90 4.02 1.58
C LYS A 130 -1.70 2.77 1.20
N THR A 131 -1.68 2.38 -0.07
CA THR A 131 -2.41 1.21 -0.58
C THR A 131 -1.58 -0.07 -0.55
N ASN A 132 -0.30 0.01 -0.15
CA ASN A 132 0.68 -1.10 -0.16
C ASN A 132 0.77 -1.81 -1.54
N ASP A 133 0.60 -1.04 -2.64
CA ASP A 133 0.69 -1.56 -4.00
C ASP A 133 2.17 -1.69 -4.42
N GLN A 134 2.79 -2.81 -4.08
CA GLN A 134 4.20 -3.09 -4.35
C GLN A 134 4.53 -3.08 -5.85
N LYS A 135 3.58 -3.49 -6.71
CA LYS A 135 3.79 -3.44 -8.15
C LYS A 135 3.91 -2.00 -8.65
N LEU A 136 2.98 -1.16 -8.23
CA LEU A 136 2.99 0.26 -8.62
C LEU A 136 4.19 0.98 -8.01
N LEU A 137 4.56 0.67 -6.76
CA LEU A 137 5.79 1.21 -6.14
C LEU A 137 7.04 0.83 -6.94
N GLY A 138 7.16 -0.43 -7.35
CA GLY A 138 8.26 -0.87 -8.20
C GLY A 138 8.35 -0.08 -9.51
N LEU A 139 7.22 0.12 -10.19
CA LEU A 139 7.15 0.92 -11.43
C LEU A 139 7.52 2.39 -11.18
N ILE A 140 7.03 3.00 -10.11
CA ILE A 140 7.33 4.39 -9.74
C ILE A 140 8.82 4.56 -9.45
N TYR A 141 9.41 3.66 -8.65
CA TYR A 141 10.82 3.72 -8.31
C TYR A 141 11.72 3.48 -9.53
N ASN A 142 11.32 2.58 -10.43
CA ASN A 142 12.03 2.42 -11.69
C ASN A 142 12.01 3.71 -12.52
N GLU A 143 10.85 4.34 -12.68
CA GLU A 143 10.73 5.58 -13.46
C GLU A 143 11.53 6.74 -12.83
N LEU A 144 11.51 6.87 -11.50
CA LEU A 144 12.37 7.83 -10.79
C LEU A 144 13.85 7.51 -11.00
N GLY A 145 14.23 6.24 -10.93
CA GLY A 145 15.59 5.79 -11.22
C GLY A 145 16.05 6.18 -12.63
N GLU A 146 15.21 5.97 -13.64
CA GLU A 146 15.49 6.37 -15.03
C GLU A 146 15.60 7.90 -15.18
N ILE A 147 14.76 8.68 -14.50
CA ILE A 147 14.86 10.14 -14.49
C ILE A 147 16.22 10.57 -13.92
N TYR A 148 16.65 10.03 -12.79
CA TYR A 148 17.94 10.37 -12.19
C TYR A 148 19.11 9.89 -13.02
N TRP A 149 19.00 8.72 -13.65
CA TRP A 149 19.98 8.22 -14.61
C TRP A 149 20.16 9.19 -15.78
N ASN A 150 19.06 9.62 -16.41
CA ASN A 150 19.09 10.57 -17.52
C ASN A 150 19.63 11.95 -17.13
N GLN A 151 19.61 12.28 -15.86
CA GLN A 151 20.19 13.50 -15.30
C GLN A 151 21.61 13.27 -14.74
N GLU A 152 22.20 12.08 -14.93
CA GLU A 152 23.54 11.67 -14.47
C GLU A 152 23.74 11.72 -12.94
N TYR A 153 22.64 11.70 -12.16
CA TYR A 153 22.69 11.53 -10.70
C TYR A 153 22.70 10.03 -10.35
N ILE A 154 23.83 9.38 -10.61
CA ILE A 154 23.94 7.91 -10.61
C ILE A 154 23.64 7.29 -9.25
N ASP A 155 24.08 7.91 -8.15
CA ASP A 155 23.80 7.40 -6.78
C ASP A 155 22.30 7.45 -6.46
N ASN A 156 21.62 8.53 -6.86
CA ASN A 156 20.17 8.64 -6.71
C ASN A 156 19.45 7.61 -7.57
N ALA A 157 19.87 7.45 -8.83
CA ALA A 157 19.34 6.44 -9.73
C ALA A 157 19.45 5.04 -9.12
N LEU A 158 20.66 4.66 -8.68
CA LEU A 158 20.91 3.36 -8.05
C LEU A 158 20.06 3.13 -6.80
N ASN A 159 19.86 4.15 -5.95
CA ASN A 159 19.03 4.06 -4.76
C ASN A 159 17.57 3.75 -5.13
N TYR A 160 16.99 4.46 -6.10
CA TYR A 160 15.62 4.20 -6.55
C TYR A 160 15.48 2.85 -7.25
N LEU A 161 16.46 2.47 -8.08
CA LEU A 161 16.47 1.16 -8.74
C LEU A 161 16.56 0.01 -7.71
N LYS A 162 17.33 0.15 -6.64
CA LYS A 162 17.35 -0.82 -5.53
C LYS A 162 15.97 -0.98 -4.88
N LYS A 163 15.26 0.13 -4.63
CA LYS A 163 13.87 0.10 -4.11
C LYS A 163 12.92 -0.58 -5.10
N ALA A 164 13.04 -0.28 -6.40
CA ALA A 164 12.23 -0.91 -7.45
C ALA A 164 12.47 -2.42 -7.50
N CYS A 165 13.73 -2.83 -7.48
CA CYS A 165 14.17 -4.22 -7.46
C CYS A 165 13.57 -4.96 -6.26
N GLN A 166 13.66 -4.38 -5.05
CA GLN A 166 13.08 -4.93 -3.84
C GLN A 166 11.56 -5.11 -3.96
N ALA A 167 10.85 -4.10 -4.44
CA ALA A 167 9.39 -4.15 -4.62
C ALA A 167 8.97 -5.26 -5.59
N PHE A 168 9.65 -5.40 -6.73
CA PHE A 168 9.34 -6.45 -7.71
C PHE A 168 9.68 -7.86 -7.20
N PHE A 169 10.78 -8.03 -6.48
CA PHE A 169 11.11 -9.34 -5.88
C PHE A 169 10.13 -9.75 -4.78
N GLN A 170 9.63 -8.81 -3.99
CA GLN A 170 8.60 -9.11 -2.97
C GLN A 170 7.34 -9.74 -3.58
N ILE A 171 6.94 -9.30 -4.77
CA ILE A 171 5.76 -9.83 -5.47
C ILE A 171 6.11 -10.88 -6.54
N ARG A 172 7.38 -11.30 -6.62
CA ARG A 172 7.91 -12.25 -7.61
C ARG A 172 7.67 -11.82 -9.07
N ASP A 173 7.66 -10.52 -9.33
CA ASP A 173 7.53 -9.95 -10.68
C ASP A 173 8.90 -9.92 -11.38
N SER A 174 9.38 -11.09 -11.80
CA SER A 174 10.65 -11.20 -12.52
C SER A 174 10.62 -10.54 -13.89
N PHE A 175 9.43 -10.31 -14.47
CA PHE A 175 9.29 -9.60 -15.74
C PHE A 175 9.76 -8.15 -15.63
N ASN A 176 9.35 -7.42 -14.60
CA ASN A 176 9.80 -6.04 -14.40
C ASN A 176 11.17 -5.99 -13.72
N ALA A 177 11.48 -6.93 -12.82
CA ALA A 177 12.75 -6.97 -12.10
C ALA A 177 13.96 -7.07 -13.05
N ARG A 178 13.86 -7.80 -14.19
CA ARG A 178 14.99 -7.96 -15.11
C ARG A 178 15.50 -6.64 -15.70
N TYR A 179 14.57 -5.72 -16.03
CA TYR A 179 14.95 -4.39 -16.54
C TYR A 179 15.64 -3.56 -15.47
N VAL A 180 15.09 -3.58 -14.26
CA VAL A 180 15.69 -2.86 -13.13
C VAL A 180 17.10 -3.37 -12.80
N VAL A 181 17.31 -4.69 -12.83
CA VAL A 181 18.62 -5.30 -12.62
C VAL A 181 19.61 -4.83 -13.70
N SER A 182 19.16 -4.76 -14.95
CA SER A 182 19.97 -4.23 -16.06
C SER A 182 20.32 -2.75 -15.87
N SER A 183 19.37 -1.92 -15.46
CA SER A 183 19.62 -0.49 -15.19
C SER A 183 20.57 -0.30 -13.99
N MET A 184 20.46 -1.13 -12.94
CA MET A 184 21.42 -1.14 -11.84
C MET A 184 22.84 -1.52 -12.30
N ALA A 185 22.95 -2.51 -13.18
CA ALA A 185 24.24 -2.87 -13.78
C ALA A 185 24.88 -1.68 -14.51
N GLY A 186 24.08 -0.92 -15.26
CA GLY A 186 24.52 0.31 -15.90
C GLY A 186 25.05 1.34 -14.91
N CYS A 187 24.38 1.52 -13.76
CA CYS A 187 24.85 2.41 -12.70
C CYS A 187 26.21 2.01 -12.16
N TYR A 188 26.42 0.72 -11.86
CA TYR A 188 27.72 0.21 -11.40
C TYR A 188 28.80 0.35 -12.47
N TRP A 189 28.46 0.10 -13.74
CA TRP A 189 29.39 0.33 -14.85
C TRP A 189 29.82 1.80 -14.94
N TRP A 190 28.88 2.73 -14.81
CA TRP A 190 29.18 4.17 -14.78
C TRP A 190 30.10 4.55 -13.60
N GLN A 191 29.93 3.90 -12.45
CA GLN A 191 30.79 4.05 -11.27
C GLN A 191 32.15 3.33 -11.42
N ASN A 192 32.40 2.71 -12.58
CA ASN A 192 33.59 1.89 -12.87
C ASN A 192 33.72 0.64 -11.97
N ASP A 193 32.63 0.20 -11.35
CA ASP A 193 32.55 -1.10 -10.65
C ASP A 193 32.18 -2.20 -11.66
N LEU A 194 33.18 -2.64 -12.41
CA LEU A 194 32.99 -3.56 -13.53
C LEU A 194 32.53 -4.95 -13.08
N ASP A 195 32.95 -5.38 -11.90
CA ASP A 195 32.60 -6.70 -11.38
C ASP A 195 31.13 -6.76 -10.95
N SER A 196 30.66 -5.78 -10.19
CA SER A 196 29.25 -5.65 -9.85
C SER A 196 28.37 -5.48 -11.09
N ALA A 197 28.82 -4.71 -12.07
CA ALA A 197 28.10 -4.53 -13.33
C ALA A 197 27.96 -5.84 -14.09
N LEU A 198 29.03 -6.62 -14.27
CA LEU A 198 29.00 -7.94 -14.92
C LEU A 198 28.07 -8.91 -14.19
N LEU A 199 28.18 -9.00 -12.86
CA LEU A 199 27.32 -9.86 -12.04
C LEU A 199 25.83 -9.57 -12.29
N LEU A 200 25.46 -8.30 -12.34
CA LEU A 200 24.06 -7.91 -12.55
C LEU A 200 23.62 -8.08 -14.02
N TYR A 201 24.50 -7.85 -15.01
CA TYR A 201 24.18 -8.15 -16.40
C TYR A 201 24.02 -9.64 -16.65
N ASP A 202 24.84 -10.50 -16.02
CA ASP A 202 24.69 -11.95 -16.08
C ASP A 202 23.38 -12.41 -15.42
N LEU A 203 23.01 -11.79 -14.28
CA LEU A 203 21.72 -12.04 -13.65
C LEU A 203 20.56 -11.62 -14.55
N ALA A 204 20.64 -10.44 -15.19
CA ALA A 204 19.63 -9.97 -16.12
C ALA A 204 19.50 -10.90 -17.34
N LEU A 205 20.61 -11.37 -17.91
CA LEU A 205 20.61 -12.36 -18.99
C LEU A 205 19.92 -13.65 -18.58
N LYS A 206 20.26 -14.20 -17.42
CA LYS A 206 19.61 -15.40 -16.88
C LYS A 206 18.11 -15.21 -16.67
N MET A 207 17.70 -14.03 -16.20
CA MET A 207 16.28 -13.71 -16.08
C MET A 207 15.62 -13.60 -17.45
N GLU A 208 16.31 -13.08 -18.48
CA GLU A 208 15.81 -12.91 -19.84
C GLU A 208 15.62 -14.24 -20.60
N GLU A 209 16.33 -15.31 -20.25
CA GLU A 209 16.17 -16.64 -20.84
C GLU A 209 14.72 -17.14 -20.85
N LYS A 210 13.95 -16.75 -19.84
CA LYS A 210 12.53 -17.07 -19.72
C LYS A 210 11.67 -16.33 -20.74
N TYR A 211 12.02 -15.09 -21.09
CA TYR A 211 11.20 -14.17 -21.92
C TYR A 211 11.68 -14.15 -23.38
N LYS A 212 12.98 -14.39 -23.61
CA LYS A 212 13.62 -14.47 -24.93
C LYS A 212 13.40 -13.23 -25.81
N GLU A 213 13.40 -12.04 -25.19
CA GLU A 213 13.27 -10.80 -25.91
C GLU A 213 14.62 -10.45 -26.59
N GLN A 214 14.70 -10.68 -27.89
CA GLN A 214 15.97 -10.59 -28.63
C GLN A 214 16.64 -9.21 -28.51
N ILE A 215 15.85 -8.12 -28.58
CA ILE A 215 16.40 -6.76 -28.46
C ILE A 215 17.08 -6.55 -27.11
N THR A 216 16.49 -7.08 -26.03
CA THR A 216 17.05 -7.01 -24.68
C THR A 216 18.28 -7.89 -24.55
N LEU A 217 18.26 -9.09 -25.10
CA LEU A 217 19.43 -9.97 -25.12
C LEU A 217 20.62 -9.33 -25.83
N ASP A 218 20.41 -8.74 -27.02
CA ASP A 218 21.46 -8.06 -27.79
C ASP A 218 22.05 -6.87 -27.02
N PHE A 219 21.20 -6.11 -26.30
CA PHE A 219 21.65 -5.00 -25.47
C PHE A 219 22.52 -5.48 -24.31
N LEU A 220 22.08 -6.51 -23.57
CA LEU A 220 22.83 -7.06 -22.43
C LEU A 220 24.17 -7.63 -22.85
N GLU A 221 24.22 -8.38 -23.96
CA GLU A 221 25.47 -8.90 -24.51
C GLU A 221 26.40 -7.77 -24.99
N GLY A 222 25.84 -6.69 -25.58
CA GLY A 222 26.62 -5.51 -25.95
C GLY A 222 27.26 -4.81 -24.75
N ALA A 223 26.52 -4.64 -23.68
CA ALA A 223 27.03 -4.06 -22.44
C ALA A 223 28.16 -4.91 -21.84
N ARG A 224 28.00 -6.25 -21.81
CA ARG A 224 29.03 -7.17 -21.35
C ARG A 224 30.29 -7.13 -22.23
N LEU A 225 30.12 -7.05 -23.55
CA LEU A 225 31.22 -6.89 -24.49
C LEU A 225 32.07 -5.67 -24.15
N CYS A 226 31.43 -4.52 -23.88
CA CYS A 226 32.16 -3.30 -23.53
C CYS A 226 32.93 -3.46 -22.22
N ILE A 227 32.36 -4.13 -21.22
CA ILE A 227 33.02 -4.36 -19.94
C ILE A 227 34.20 -5.37 -20.10
N TYR A 228 34.02 -6.46 -20.85
CA TYR A 228 35.11 -7.41 -21.14
C TYR A 228 36.23 -6.74 -21.91
N TYR A 229 35.93 -5.79 -22.82
CA TYR A 229 36.97 -5.00 -23.45
C TYR A 229 37.76 -4.17 -22.43
N GLN A 230 37.09 -3.49 -21.48
CA GLN A 230 37.76 -2.73 -20.41
C GLN A 230 38.62 -3.63 -19.51
N LYS A 231 38.19 -4.88 -19.29
CA LYS A 231 38.92 -5.90 -18.54
C LYS A 231 39.98 -6.62 -19.39
N ASN A 232 40.09 -6.31 -20.69
CA ASN A 232 40.98 -6.96 -21.67
C ASN A 232 40.74 -8.49 -21.80
N ASP A 233 39.51 -8.94 -21.60
CA ASP A 233 39.11 -10.35 -21.71
C ASP A 233 38.67 -10.68 -23.16
N ARG A 234 39.66 -11.05 -23.98
CA ARG A 234 39.45 -11.33 -25.41
C ARG A 234 38.64 -12.59 -25.68
N GLU A 235 38.71 -13.56 -24.79
CA GLU A 235 38.01 -14.86 -24.93
C GLU A 235 36.50 -14.63 -24.84
N GLN A 236 36.02 -13.97 -23.78
CA GLN A 236 34.62 -13.65 -23.59
C GLN A 236 34.09 -12.73 -24.69
N MET A 237 34.88 -11.75 -25.15
CA MET A 237 34.50 -10.89 -26.28
C MET A 237 34.26 -11.69 -27.56
N SER A 238 35.15 -12.68 -27.85
CA SER A 238 35.04 -13.52 -29.06
C SER A 238 33.82 -14.46 -29.00
N GLU A 239 33.50 -14.95 -27.83
CA GLU A 239 32.31 -15.79 -27.60
C GLU A 239 31.02 -15.01 -27.89
N ILE A 240 30.87 -13.81 -27.32
CA ILE A 240 29.71 -12.92 -27.53
C ILE A 240 29.55 -12.58 -29.01
N PHE A 241 30.65 -12.21 -29.68
CA PHE A 241 30.64 -11.88 -31.11
C PHE A 241 30.21 -13.07 -31.97
N THR A 242 30.75 -14.25 -31.69
CA THR A 242 30.45 -15.47 -32.47
C THR A 242 28.97 -15.84 -32.34
N LYS A 243 28.40 -15.68 -31.14
CA LYS A 243 26.98 -15.89 -30.86
C LYS A 243 26.12 -14.86 -31.63
N ALA A 244 26.45 -13.57 -31.55
CA ALA A 244 25.70 -12.50 -32.22
C ALA A 244 25.73 -12.65 -33.75
N LYS A 245 26.89 -13.07 -34.34
CA LYS A 245 27.02 -13.22 -35.79
C LYS A 245 26.21 -14.39 -36.36
N LYS A 246 25.93 -15.43 -35.55
CA LYS A 246 25.14 -16.60 -35.97
C LYS A 246 23.66 -16.32 -36.10
N ASP A 247 23.16 -15.31 -35.40
CA ASP A 247 21.76 -14.95 -35.44
C ASP A 247 21.45 -14.11 -36.67
N PRO A 248 20.50 -14.51 -37.55
CA PRO A 248 20.22 -13.83 -38.81
C PRO A 248 19.37 -12.55 -38.68
N GLN A 249 18.73 -12.31 -37.53
CA GLN A 249 17.81 -11.17 -37.39
C GLN A 249 18.56 -9.88 -37.06
N PRO A 250 18.53 -8.84 -37.92
CA PRO A 250 19.15 -7.56 -37.60
C PRO A 250 18.33 -6.79 -36.56
N SER A 251 18.98 -6.38 -35.48
CA SER A 251 18.48 -5.37 -34.56
C SER A 251 19.50 -4.23 -34.43
N PHE A 252 19.06 -3.04 -33.99
CA PHE A 252 20.01 -1.95 -33.73
C PHE A 252 21.08 -2.37 -32.73
N ASN A 253 20.67 -2.96 -31.61
CA ASN A 253 21.60 -3.37 -30.54
C ASN A 253 22.60 -4.44 -31.03
N LYS A 254 22.17 -5.36 -31.88
CA LYS A 254 23.05 -6.36 -32.47
C LYS A 254 24.04 -5.76 -33.44
N LEU A 255 23.60 -4.83 -34.30
CA LEU A 255 24.50 -4.17 -35.25
C LEU A 255 25.53 -3.29 -34.52
N THR A 256 25.14 -2.62 -33.44
CA THR A 256 26.07 -1.88 -32.59
C THR A 256 27.04 -2.81 -31.85
N LEU A 257 26.59 -3.95 -31.34
CA LEU A 257 27.45 -4.98 -30.71
C LEU A 257 28.51 -5.48 -31.70
N LEU A 258 28.10 -5.79 -32.93
CA LEU A 258 29.06 -6.22 -33.98
C LEU A 258 30.05 -5.09 -34.35
N SER A 259 29.57 -3.85 -34.38
CA SER A 259 30.39 -2.66 -34.58
C SER A 259 31.43 -2.51 -33.46
N ASP A 260 30.99 -2.58 -32.20
CA ASP A 260 31.87 -2.45 -31.03
C ASP A 260 32.96 -3.52 -31.00
N TYR A 261 32.61 -4.76 -31.31
CA TYR A 261 33.61 -5.83 -31.40
C TYR A 261 34.71 -5.52 -32.41
N TYR A 262 34.34 -5.02 -33.61
CA TYR A 262 35.35 -4.65 -34.63
C TYR A 262 36.11 -3.39 -34.24
N TYR A 263 35.45 -2.41 -33.57
CA TYR A 263 36.12 -1.25 -33.03
C TYR A 263 37.23 -1.63 -32.04
N TYR A 264 36.94 -2.52 -31.12
CA TYR A 264 37.90 -2.98 -30.12
C TYR A 264 39.08 -3.77 -30.73
N GLN A 265 38.89 -4.30 -31.92
CA GLN A 265 39.99 -4.91 -32.69
C GLN A 265 40.70 -3.92 -33.63
N ALA A 266 40.40 -2.64 -33.53
CA ALA A 266 40.89 -1.60 -34.43
C ALA A 266 40.56 -1.85 -35.93
N LYS A 267 39.53 -2.64 -36.24
CA LYS A 267 39.02 -2.91 -37.58
C LYS A 267 37.91 -1.88 -37.91
N TYR A 268 38.31 -0.63 -38.03
CA TYR A 268 37.40 0.52 -38.08
C TYR A 268 36.45 0.47 -39.30
N ASP A 269 36.89 0.02 -40.47
CA ASP A 269 36.02 -0.09 -41.65
C ASP A 269 34.86 -1.04 -41.45
N SER A 270 35.10 -2.19 -40.79
CA SER A 270 34.04 -3.14 -40.44
C SER A 270 33.09 -2.55 -39.40
N SER A 271 33.63 -1.85 -38.42
CA SER A 271 32.82 -1.17 -37.40
C SER A 271 31.87 -0.11 -38.01
N ILE A 272 32.41 0.75 -38.88
CA ILE A 272 31.61 1.77 -39.58
C ILE A 272 30.54 1.12 -40.46
N TYR A 273 30.88 0.00 -41.14
CA TYR A 273 29.94 -0.74 -41.97
C TYR A 273 28.68 -1.14 -41.22
N TYR A 274 28.84 -1.74 -40.03
CA TYR A 274 27.68 -2.15 -39.21
C TYR A 274 26.86 -0.97 -38.69
N LEU A 275 27.49 0.15 -38.29
CA LEU A 275 26.78 1.35 -37.86
C LEU A 275 26.01 2.03 -39.02
N LYS A 276 26.57 2.04 -40.20
CA LYS A 276 25.89 2.57 -41.41
C LYS A 276 24.68 1.71 -41.78
N ILE A 277 24.77 0.38 -41.65
CA ILE A 277 23.62 -0.51 -41.82
C ILE A 277 22.56 -0.16 -40.79
N ALA A 278 22.93 -0.03 -39.50
CA ALA A 278 21.99 0.28 -38.42
C ALA A 278 21.24 1.61 -38.68
N LEU A 279 21.92 2.60 -39.22
CA LEU A 279 21.33 3.92 -39.55
C LEU A 279 20.50 3.94 -40.85
N ALA A 280 20.83 3.05 -41.83
CA ALA A 280 20.21 3.03 -43.15
C ALA A 280 19.00 2.07 -43.24
N ASP A 281 18.86 1.12 -42.33
CA ASP A 281 17.82 0.11 -42.38
C ASP A 281 16.45 0.73 -42.06
N SER A 282 15.61 0.85 -43.08
CA SER A 282 14.25 1.40 -42.94
C SER A 282 13.30 0.52 -42.09
N MET A 283 13.63 -0.73 -41.90
CA MET A 283 12.87 -1.66 -41.03
C MET A 283 13.15 -1.40 -39.54
N ILE A 284 14.30 -0.80 -39.22
CA ILE A 284 14.68 -0.43 -37.86
C ILE A 284 14.27 1.03 -37.61
N LYS A 285 13.13 1.21 -36.91
CA LYS A 285 12.70 2.55 -36.48
C LYS A 285 13.56 3.01 -35.32
N LEU A 286 14.60 3.78 -35.61
CA LEU A 286 15.53 4.29 -34.60
C LEU A 286 14.90 5.40 -33.76
N THR A 287 15.08 5.35 -32.47
CA THR A 287 14.83 6.49 -31.58
C THR A 287 15.93 7.54 -31.72
N GLU A 288 15.65 8.79 -31.30
CA GLU A 288 16.66 9.85 -31.26
C GLU A 288 17.90 9.47 -30.46
N VAL A 289 17.70 8.77 -29.31
CA VAL A 289 18.79 8.28 -28.47
C VAL A 289 19.66 7.24 -29.20
N GLN A 290 19.05 6.34 -29.96
CA GLN A 290 19.78 5.36 -30.75
C GLN A 290 20.56 6.02 -31.90
N GLN A 291 19.97 7.00 -32.57
CA GLN A 291 20.67 7.79 -33.61
C GLN A 291 21.85 8.56 -32.99
N GLN A 292 21.63 9.21 -31.86
CA GLN A 292 22.66 9.92 -31.12
C GLN A 292 23.85 8.97 -30.78
N SER A 293 23.55 7.79 -30.24
CA SER A 293 24.56 6.79 -29.91
C SER A 293 25.37 6.37 -31.15
N ALA A 294 24.69 6.07 -32.26
CA ALA A 294 25.35 5.67 -33.50
C ALA A 294 26.24 6.78 -34.07
N TYR A 295 25.78 8.03 -34.09
CA TYR A 295 26.62 9.16 -34.59
C TYR A 295 27.79 9.43 -33.65
N ARG A 296 27.62 9.26 -32.31
CA ARG A 296 28.70 9.32 -31.33
C ARG A 296 29.78 8.29 -31.64
N GLN A 297 29.42 7.06 -31.86
CA GLN A 297 30.38 6.00 -32.18
C GLN A 297 31.07 6.27 -33.53
N LEU A 298 30.32 6.69 -34.56
CA LEU A 298 30.90 7.02 -35.88
C LEU A 298 31.95 8.13 -35.81
N TYR A 299 31.69 9.23 -35.07
CA TYR A 299 32.70 10.27 -34.97
C TYR A 299 33.94 9.81 -34.22
N GLN A 300 33.78 9.01 -33.14
CA GLN A 300 34.91 8.45 -32.39
C GLN A 300 35.76 7.51 -33.24
N ILE A 301 35.13 6.71 -34.07
CA ILE A 301 35.85 5.82 -34.98
C ILE A 301 36.62 6.60 -36.04
N GLU A 302 36.00 7.60 -36.67
CA GLU A 302 36.64 8.42 -37.70
C GLU A 302 37.77 9.29 -37.11
N GLU A 303 37.63 9.75 -35.86
CA GLU A 303 38.71 10.39 -35.12
C GLU A 303 39.93 9.47 -34.95
N LYS A 304 39.71 8.23 -34.54
CA LYS A 304 40.77 7.19 -34.40
C LYS A 304 41.44 6.91 -35.76
N ARG A 305 40.73 7.05 -36.86
CA ARG A 305 41.25 6.91 -38.22
C ARG A 305 41.97 8.18 -38.70
N SER A 306 41.95 9.26 -37.92
CA SER A 306 42.43 10.59 -38.28
C SER A 306 41.67 11.18 -39.49
N ASN A 307 40.44 10.74 -39.73
CA ASN A 307 39.54 11.27 -40.77
C ASN A 307 38.66 12.39 -40.18
N TYR A 308 39.28 13.51 -39.85
CA TYR A 308 38.66 14.59 -39.11
C TYR A 308 37.50 15.25 -39.89
N LYS A 309 37.49 15.17 -41.21
CA LYS A 309 36.40 15.73 -42.04
C LYS A 309 35.10 14.95 -41.78
N GLU A 310 35.14 13.64 -41.86
CA GLU A 310 33.97 12.80 -41.63
C GLU A 310 33.59 12.79 -40.14
N ALA A 311 34.57 12.77 -39.26
CA ALA A 311 34.34 12.89 -37.83
C ALA A 311 33.55 14.16 -37.50
N PHE A 312 33.93 15.30 -38.05
CA PHE A 312 33.22 16.58 -37.87
C PHE A 312 31.76 16.53 -38.36
N GLN A 313 31.50 15.89 -39.50
CA GLN A 313 30.13 15.70 -39.99
C GLN A 313 29.27 14.88 -39.02
N TYR A 314 29.84 13.84 -38.42
CA TYR A 314 29.12 13.04 -37.44
C TYR A 314 28.97 13.77 -36.10
N VAL A 315 29.96 14.55 -35.65
CA VAL A 315 29.85 15.41 -34.49
C VAL A 315 28.70 16.40 -34.62
N LEU A 316 28.57 17.07 -35.80
CA LEU A 316 27.46 17.98 -36.02
C LEU A 316 26.09 17.29 -35.89
N LYS A 317 25.96 16.09 -36.45
CA LYS A 317 24.71 15.30 -36.30
C LYS A 317 24.46 14.89 -34.86
N TYR A 318 25.51 14.46 -34.13
CA TYR A 318 25.43 14.15 -32.72
C TYR A 318 25.02 15.36 -31.88
N CYS A 319 25.67 16.52 -32.09
CA CYS A 319 25.35 17.75 -31.35
C CYS A 319 23.92 18.22 -31.59
N ASN A 320 23.46 18.22 -32.83
CA ASN A 320 22.09 18.62 -33.17
C ASN A 320 21.04 17.76 -32.42
N ILE A 321 21.28 16.45 -32.31
CA ILE A 321 20.38 15.57 -31.56
C ILE A 321 20.53 15.81 -30.06
N THR A 322 21.76 16.01 -29.57
CA THR A 322 22.07 16.24 -28.16
C THR A 322 21.44 17.54 -27.65
N ASP A 323 21.52 18.62 -28.42
CA ASP A 323 20.91 19.92 -28.08
C ASP A 323 19.38 19.81 -27.94
N CYS A 324 18.76 18.95 -28.74
CA CYS A 324 17.34 18.65 -28.61
C CYS A 324 17.01 17.84 -27.33
N LEU A 325 17.90 16.96 -26.89
CA LEU A 325 17.68 16.06 -25.78
C LEU A 325 18.06 16.65 -24.40
N PHE A 326 19.07 17.54 -24.35
CA PHE A 326 19.66 18.00 -23.08
C PHE A 326 19.71 19.53 -22.97
N GLN A 327 18.96 20.10 -22.04
CA GLN A 327 19.17 21.44 -21.52
C GLN A 327 19.66 21.34 -20.07
N GLN A 328 20.82 21.94 -19.81
CA GLN A 328 21.56 21.85 -18.55
C GLN A 328 20.77 22.42 -17.34
N GLU A 329 19.88 23.40 -17.56
CA GLU A 329 19.02 24.00 -16.53
C GLU A 329 17.99 23.02 -15.91
N ARG A 330 17.79 21.86 -16.54
CA ARG A 330 16.80 20.87 -16.07
C ARG A 330 17.34 19.92 -15.00
N ARG A 331 18.66 19.73 -14.90
CA ARG A 331 19.30 18.81 -13.93
C ARG A 331 19.01 19.22 -12.49
N GLU A 332 19.31 20.46 -12.16
CA GLU A 332 19.11 21.00 -10.81
C GLU A 332 17.62 21.07 -10.45
N ALA A 333 16.74 21.28 -11.45
CA ALA A 333 15.32 21.37 -11.23
C ALA A 333 14.70 20.06 -10.67
N VAL A 334 15.15 18.89 -11.14
CA VAL A 334 14.65 17.60 -10.65
C VAL A 334 15.04 17.38 -9.19
N LEU A 335 16.32 17.57 -8.86
CA LEU A 335 16.84 17.39 -7.50
C LEU A 335 16.20 18.37 -6.51
N ASN A 336 16.08 19.65 -6.92
CA ASN A 336 15.45 20.66 -6.09
C ASN A 336 13.94 20.39 -5.90
N THR A 337 13.27 19.90 -6.94
CA THR A 337 11.85 19.55 -6.88
C THR A 337 11.60 18.40 -5.91
N GLU A 338 12.40 17.33 -5.96
CA GLU A 338 12.28 16.25 -5.00
C GLU A 338 12.53 16.75 -3.57
N LYS A 339 13.61 17.52 -3.36
CA LYS A 339 13.95 18.08 -2.06
C LYS A 339 12.83 18.97 -1.51
N GLN A 340 12.28 19.87 -2.34
CA GLN A 340 11.15 20.73 -1.97
C GLN A 340 9.90 19.91 -1.65
N PHE A 341 9.58 18.90 -2.48
CA PHE A 341 8.44 18.04 -2.27
C PHE A 341 8.57 17.24 -0.96
N ARG A 342 9.72 16.62 -0.70
CA ARG A 342 9.97 15.88 0.54
C ARG A 342 9.96 16.77 1.77
N ASN A 343 10.51 17.98 1.67
CA ASN A 343 10.45 18.97 2.75
C ASN A 343 9.00 19.41 3.03
N LYS A 344 8.20 19.65 2.01
CA LYS A 344 6.78 19.97 2.15
C LYS A 344 6.00 18.80 2.77
N LEU A 345 6.33 17.57 2.37
CA LEU A 345 5.74 16.36 2.95
C LEU A 345 6.07 16.23 4.44
N LEU A 346 7.35 16.38 4.81
CA LEU A 346 7.80 16.37 6.21
C LEU A 346 7.14 17.46 7.03
N SER A 347 7.02 18.68 6.45
CA SER A 347 6.31 19.78 7.09
C SER A 347 4.84 19.44 7.36
N ASN A 348 4.14 18.90 6.37
CA ASN A 348 2.74 18.50 6.51
C ASN A 348 2.57 17.35 7.54
N GLN A 349 3.47 16.36 7.53
CA GLN A 349 3.46 15.29 8.54
C GLN A 349 3.74 15.84 9.94
N ASN A 350 4.66 16.78 10.08
CA ASN A 350 4.94 17.43 11.36
C ASN A 350 3.76 18.29 11.85
N GLU A 351 3.03 18.96 10.95
CA GLU A 351 1.80 19.67 11.30
C GLU A 351 0.70 18.70 11.75
N GLN A 352 0.54 17.59 11.04
CA GLN A 352 -0.42 16.54 11.45
C GLN A 352 -0.07 15.97 12.82
N LEU A 353 1.20 15.62 13.06
CA LEU A 353 1.65 15.13 14.36
C LEU A 353 1.47 16.17 15.47
N LYS A 354 1.68 17.46 15.17
CA LYS A 354 1.41 18.55 16.13
C LYS A 354 -0.08 18.67 16.46
N THR A 355 -0.95 18.58 15.45
CA THR A 355 -2.41 18.62 15.67
C THR A 355 -2.89 17.39 16.42
N GLU A 356 -2.39 16.19 16.12
CA GLU A 356 -2.67 14.97 16.87
C GLU A 356 -2.20 15.09 18.34
N ALA A 357 -0.98 15.59 18.56
CA ALA A 357 -0.46 15.83 19.90
C ALA A 357 -1.31 16.87 20.67
N GLN A 358 -1.78 17.93 20.01
CA GLN A 358 -2.69 18.92 20.62
C GLN A 358 -4.05 18.29 20.98
N ILE A 359 -4.60 17.44 20.13
CA ILE A 359 -5.86 16.72 20.42
C ILE A 359 -5.65 15.80 21.62
N HIS A 360 -4.56 15.03 21.68
CA HIS A 360 -4.26 14.18 22.83
C HIS A 360 -4.07 14.96 24.11
N TYR A 361 -3.41 16.11 24.03
CA TYR A 361 -3.25 17.02 25.17
C TYR A 361 -4.59 17.59 25.67
N LEU A 362 -5.47 18.00 24.76
CA LEU A 362 -6.83 18.44 25.09
C LEU A 362 -7.66 17.31 25.72
N LEU A 363 -7.60 16.09 25.17
CA LEU A 363 -8.28 14.93 25.74
C LEU A 363 -7.78 14.62 27.16
N LEU A 364 -6.48 14.77 27.38
CA LEU A 364 -5.88 14.56 28.72
C LEU A 364 -6.36 15.62 29.71
N ILE A 365 -6.46 16.89 29.29
CA ILE A 365 -7.04 17.98 30.11
C ILE A 365 -8.51 17.67 30.45
N ILE A 366 -9.31 17.27 29.46
CA ILE A 366 -10.71 16.90 29.66
C ILE A 366 -10.82 15.76 30.66
N LEU A 367 -9.97 14.74 30.55
CA LEU A 367 -9.93 13.61 31.49
C LEU A 367 -9.59 14.05 32.92
N ILE A 368 -8.59 14.95 33.07
CA ILE A 368 -8.22 15.50 34.38
C ILE A 368 -9.38 16.32 34.96
N LEU A 369 -10.04 17.16 34.17
CA LEU A 369 -11.20 17.93 34.62
C LEU A 369 -12.37 17.03 35.01
N PHE A 370 -12.61 15.96 34.25
CA PHE A 370 -13.63 14.97 34.58
C PHE A 370 -13.32 14.24 35.89
N LEU A 371 -12.07 13.86 36.12
CA LEU A 371 -11.62 13.25 37.39
C LEU A 371 -11.76 14.24 38.55
N ALA A 372 -11.41 15.51 38.35
CA ALA A 372 -11.59 16.56 39.37
C ALA A 372 -13.08 16.76 39.70
N LEU A 373 -13.94 16.76 38.67
CA LEU A 373 -15.39 16.84 38.87
C LEU A 373 -15.92 15.65 39.67
N LEU A 374 -15.46 14.44 39.35
CA LEU A 374 -15.84 13.24 40.12
C LEU A 374 -15.38 13.33 41.59
N ILE A 375 -14.17 13.83 41.83
CA ILE A 375 -13.68 14.08 43.19
C ILE A 375 -14.53 15.11 43.92
N CYS A 376 -14.91 16.22 43.25
CA CYS A 376 -15.79 17.22 43.82
C CYS A 376 -17.18 16.66 44.13
N LEU A 377 -17.74 15.86 43.23
CA LEU A 377 -19.05 15.21 43.44
C LEU A 377 -18.99 14.19 44.60
N THR A 378 -17.90 13.40 44.71
CA THR A 378 -17.74 12.49 45.81
C THR A 378 -17.55 13.21 47.15
N MET A 379 -16.76 14.32 47.15
CA MET A 379 -16.63 15.18 48.33
C MET A 379 -17.95 15.85 48.73
N TYR A 380 -18.70 16.34 47.75
CA TYR A 380 -20.04 16.89 47.96
C TYR A 380 -20.99 15.85 48.56
N TRP A 381 -20.96 14.61 48.00
CA TRP A 381 -21.78 13.50 48.47
C TRP A 381 -21.38 13.08 49.89
N ILE A 382 -20.07 12.98 50.17
CA ILE A 382 -19.56 12.71 51.52
C ILE A 382 -19.95 13.78 52.54
N ASN A 383 -19.86 15.07 52.14
CA ASN A 383 -20.24 16.19 53.00
C ASN A 383 -21.77 16.22 53.24
N ARG A 384 -22.53 15.90 52.21
CA ARG A 384 -23.99 15.76 52.36
C ARG A 384 -24.36 14.60 53.28
N HIS A 385 -23.66 13.44 53.16
CA HIS A 385 -23.84 12.31 54.07
C HIS A 385 -23.38 12.64 55.48
N LYS A 386 -22.25 13.32 55.66
CA LYS A 386 -21.80 13.79 56.97
C LYS A 386 -22.79 14.73 57.63
N LYS A 387 -23.37 15.65 56.85
CA LYS A 387 -24.44 16.56 57.37
C LYS A 387 -25.71 15.78 57.73
N ALA A 388 -26.09 14.77 56.94
CA ALA A 388 -27.23 13.91 57.25
C ALA A 388 -26.97 13.02 58.46
N LEU A 389 -25.73 12.51 58.59
CA LEU A 389 -25.27 11.75 59.78
C LEU A 389 -25.28 12.63 61.04
N ARG A 390 -24.70 13.84 60.95
CA ARG A 390 -24.73 14.80 62.10
C ARG A 390 -26.15 15.18 62.49
N LYS A 391 -27.03 15.34 61.48
CA LYS A 391 -28.44 15.58 61.79
C LYS A 391 -29.09 14.40 62.48
N LYS A 392 -28.74 13.16 62.07
CA LYS A 392 -29.19 11.93 62.75
C LYS A 392 -28.51 11.74 64.09
N GLU A 393 -27.23 12.10 64.23
CA GLU A 393 -26.53 12.11 65.51
C GLU A 393 -27.20 13.08 66.51
N ASN A 394 -27.53 14.30 66.04
CA ASN A 394 -28.28 15.25 66.87
C ASN A 394 -29.69 14.75 67.21
N GLU A 395 -30.38 14.15 66.21
CA GLU A 395 -31.67 13.49 66.45
C GLU A 395 -31.53 12.32 67.41
N ILE A 396 -30.44 11.58 67.32
CA ILE A 396 -30.11 10.48 68.26
C ILE A 396 -29.76 11.01 69.64
N GLU A 397 -29.04 12.15 69.72
CA GLU A 397 -28.74 12.82 70.99
C GLU A 397 -30.02 13.35 71.68
N GLU A 398 -30.94 13.95 70.89
CA GLU A 398 -32.29 14.31 71.35
C GLU A 398 -33.10 13.06 71.80
N TYR A 399 -33.01 11.96 71.00
CA TYR A 399 -33.64 10.69 71.40
C TYR A 399 -32.95 10.04 72.57
N LEU A 400 -31.60 10.15 72.72
CA LEU A 400 -30.87 9.65 73.87
C LEU A 400 -31.25 10.43 75.15
N GLN A 401 -31.42 11.75 75.04
CA GLN A 401 -31.95 12.55 76.13
C GLN A 401 -33.41 12.15 76.46
N LEU A 402 -34.20 11.86 75.41
CA LEU A 402 -35.54 11.33 75.59
C LEU A 402 -35.54 9.91 76.16
N VAL A 403 -34.60 9.07 75.71
CA VAL A 403 -34.41 7.67 76.21
C VAL A 403 -33.80 7.67 77.57
N GLU A 404 -32.93 8.62 77.93
CA GLU A 404 -32.41 8.74 79.29
C GLU A 404 -33.51 9.15 80.24
N ASN A 405 -34.48 9.94 79.82
CA ASN A 405 -35.76 10.20 80.53
C ASN A 405 -36.74 9.04 80.47
N LEU A 406 -36.62 8.12 79.48
CA LEU A 406 -37.42 6.87 79.40
C LEU A 406 -36.70 5.67 79.98
N LYS A 407 -35.38 5.72 80.28
CA LYS A 407 -34.57 4.62 80.87
C LYS A 407 -34.95 4.34 82.27
N GLU A 408 -35.65 5.22 82.95
CA GLU A 408 -36.30 4.90 84.23
C GLU A 408 -37.55 4.00 84.09
N GLN A 409 -38.05 3.81 82.84
CA GLN A 409 -39.28 3.03 82.62
C GLN A 409 -39.18 1.73 81.85
N HIS A 410 -38.17 1.44 81.04
CA HIS A 410 -38.13 0.16 80.28
C HIS A 410 -36.73 -0.44 80.05
N LYS A 411 -36.34 -1.33 80.86
CA LYS A 411 -35.14 -2.20 80.75
C LYS A 411 -35.28 -3.36 79.74
N PHE A 412 -36.19 -3.31 78.74
CA PHE A 412 -36.53 -4.54 77.97
C PHE A 412 -36.21 -4.50 76.49
N THR A 413 -35.70 -3.39 75.90
CA THR A 413 -35.53 -3.31 74.48
C THR A 413 -34.07 -3.18 73.97
N GLU A 414 -33.08 -3.39 74.82
CA GLU A 414 -31.68 -3.20 74.54
C GLU A 414 -31.07 -4.25 73.60
N ASN A 415 -31.62 -5.45 73.49
CA ASN A 415 -31.01 -6.55 72.74
C ASN A 415 -31.36 -6.66 71.26
N GLN A 416 -32.32 -5.92 70.74
CA GLN A 416 -32.67 -5.95 69.29
C GLN A 416 -31.98 -4.89 68.43
N PHE A 417 -31.39 -3.86 69.02
CA PHE A 417 -30.79 -2.77 68.27
C PHE A 417 -29.35 -3.05 67.82
N ILE A 418 -28.61 -3.86 68.57
CA ILE A 418 -27.20 -4.23 68.30
C ILE A 418 -27.09 -5.16 67.10
N TYR A 419 -28.11 -5.94 66.79
CA TYR A 419 -28.05 -6.93 65.70
C TYR A 419 -28.08 -6.27 64.29
N ARG A 420 -28.75 -5.17 64.13
CA ARG A 420 -28.88 -4.47 62.82
C ARG A 420 -27.70 -3.57 62.44
N LEU A 421 -26.88 -3.14 63.40
CA LEU A 421 -25.69 -2.32 63.11
C LEU A 421 -24.54 -3.16 62.50
N ASN A 422 -24.49 -4.44 62.84
CA ASN A 422 -23.43 -5.32 62.32
C ASN A 422 -23.61 -5.76 60.87
N GLU A 423 -24.82 -5.78 60.32
CA GLU A 423 -25.08 -6.10 58.94
C GLU A 423 -24.63 -4.97 57.97
N LYS A 424 -24.90 -3.71 58.34
CA LYS A 424 -24.57 -2.54 57.49
C LYS A 424 -23.06 -2.28 57.35
N ASN A 425 -22.28 -2.64 58.34
CA ASN A 425 -20.79 -2.53 58.29
C ASN A 425 -20.15 -3.59 57.38
N ARG A 426 -20.81 -4.71 57.16
CA ARG A 426 -20.31 -5.78 56.27
C ARG A 426 -20.42 -5.42 54.80
N GLU A 427 -21.47 -4.75 54.37
CA GLU A 427 -21.67 -4.29 52.99
C GLU A 427 -20.70 -3.16 52.58
N GLN A 428 -20.37 -2.23 53.50
CA GLN A 428 -19.40 -1.17 53.23
C GLN A 428 -17.97 -1.67 53.06
N LEU A 429 -17.58 -2.74 53.77
CA LEU A 429 -16.25 -3.35 53.63
C LEU A 429 -16.06 -4.02 52.27
N GLN A 430 -17.10 -4.70 51.77
CA GLN A 430 -17.05 -5.37 50.46
C GLN A 430 -16.95 -4.37 49.31
N LEU A 431 -17.60 -3.20 49.40
CA LEU A 431 -17.53 -2.15 48.39
C LEU A 431 -16.15 -1.47 48.34
N LYS A 432 -15.51 -1.29 49.50
CA LYS A 432 -14.16 -0.75 49.65
C LYS A 432 -13.12 -1.65 48.99
N GLU A 433 -13.17 -2.95 49.22
CA GLU A 433 -12.24 -3.93 48.61
C GLU A 433 -12.37 -4.00 47.10
N ALA A 434 -13.59 -3.89 46.54
CA ALA A 434 -13.83 -3.87 45.10
C ALA A 434 -13.27 -2.61 44.41
N LEU A 435 -13.36 -1.46 45.09
CA LEU A 435 -12.79 -0.18 44.63
C LEU A 435 -11.26 -0.17 44.66
N GLU A 436 -10.64 -0.71 45.68
CA GLU A 436 -9.18 -0.82 45.82
C GLU A 436 -8.58 -1.71 44.72
N LYS A 437 -9.22 -2.84 44.35
CA LYS A 437 -8.81 -3.70 43.25
C LYS A 437 -8.88 -2.99 41.88
N ARG A 438 -9.92 -2.21 41.60
CA ARG A 438 -10.06 -1.43 40.37
C ARG A 438 -9.00 -0.31 40.26
N LEU A 439 -8.70 0.39 41.33
CA LEU A 439 -7.67 1.43 41.39
C LEU A 439 -6.24 0.88 41.15
N ALA A 440 -5.97 -0.33 41.65
CA ALA A 440 -4.68 -0.99 41.41
C ALA A 440 -4.44 -1.29 39.93
N ILE A 441 -5.46 -1.76 39.20
CA ILE A 441 -5.38 -2.04 37.77
C ILE A 441 -5.13 -0.73 36.95
N ILE A 442 -5.84 0.36 37.29
CA ILE A 442 -5.66 1.66 36.65
C ILE A 442 -4.25 2.21 36.87
N LYS A 443 -3.69 2.07 38.08
CA LYS A 443 -2.31 2.47 38.40
C LYS A 443 -1.28 1.70 37.58
N GLN A 444 -1.44 0.41 37.39
CA GLN A 444 -0.52 -0.43 36.61
C GLN A 444 -0.57 -0.08 35.12
N LEU A 445 -1.75 0.15 34.54
CA LEU A 445 -1.92 0.58 33.16
C LEU A 445 -1.34 1.98 32.90
N THR A 446 -1.50 2.90 33.87
CA THR A 446 -0.96 4.26 33.77
C THR A 446 0.57 4.25 33.85
N ALA A 447 1.17 3.46 34.74
CA ALA A 447 2.61 3.29 34.86
C ALA A 447 3.24 2.74 33.57
N LEU A 448 2.62 1.77 32.94
CA LEU A 448 3.06 1.22 31.65
C LEU A 448 2.97 2.23 30.52
N SER A 449 1.91 3.04 30.45
CA SER A 449 1.76 4.07 29.43
C SER A 449 2.81 5.17 29.52
N ILE A 450 3.31 5.45 30.74
CA ILE A 450 4.38 6.44 30.99
C ILE A 450 5.74 5.86 30.65
N GLN A 451 6.00 4.61 30.99
CA GLN A 451 7.30 3.95 30.84
C GLN A 451 7.68 3.72 29.35
N TYR A 452 6.70 3.58 28.45
CA TYR A 452 6.93 3.23 27.04
C TYR A 452 6.54 4.34 26.06
N ARG A 453 6.66 5.60 26.44
CA ARG A 453 6.41 6.77 25.59
C ARG A 453 7.51 6.93 24.53
N GLY A 454 7.29 6.47 23.29
CA GLY A 454 8.17 6.71 22.13
C GLY A 454 7.96 5.71 21.00
N LYS A 455 8.16 6.15 19.73
CA LYS A 455 7.95 5.30 18.53
C LYS A 455 8.80 4.01 18.52
N ALA A 456 9.97 4.02 19.14
CA ALA A 456 10.87 2.84 19.19
C ALA A 456 10.40 1.74 20.14
N ASN A 457 9.47 2.03 21.06
CA ASN A 457 9.07 1.10 22.12
C ASN A 457 7.63 0.57 21.94
N ARG A 458 7.03 0.80 20.79
CA ARG A 458 5.62 0.43 20.56
C ARG A 458 5.40 -1.09 20.64
N ASP A 459 6.31 -1.85 20.07
CA ASP A 459 6.22 -3.32 20.06
C ASP A 459 6.49 -3.90 21.46
N ILE A 460 7.40 -3.28 22.23
CA ILE A 460 7.68 -3.65 23.63
C ILE A 460 6.49 -3.31 24.52
N PHE A 461 5.82 -2.19 24.30
CA PHE A 461 4.59 -1.82 25.00
C PHE A 461 3.48 -2.84 24.75
N TYR A 462 3.23 -3.22 23.48
CA TYR A 462 2.24 -4.25 23.14
C TYR A 462 2.60 -5.61 23.74
N THR A 463 3.88 -5.97 23.77
CA THR A 463 4.34 -7.23 24.39
C THR A 463 4.10 -7.23 25.88
N LYS A 464 4.39 -6.12 26.59
CA LYS A 464 4.18 -5.99 28.05
C LYS A 464 2.71 -5.88 28.43
N VAL A 465 1.90 -5.19 27.65
CA VAL A 465 0.43 -5.18 27.83
C VAL A 465 -0.12 -6.59 27.60
N ASN A 466 0.37 -7.31 26.59
CA ASN A 466 0.00 -8.70 26.35
C ASN A 466 0.48 -9.65 27.47
N GLU A 467 1.65 -9.43 28.05
CA GLU A 467 2.10 -10.18 29.24
C GLU A 467 1.21 -9.93 30.43
N LEU A 468 0.79 -8.69 30.68
CA LEU A 468 -0.14 -8.35 31.76
C LEU A 468 -1.54 -8.90 31.51
N MET A 469 -1.99 -8.84 30.27
CA MET A 469 -3.23 -9.48 29.84
C MET A 469 -3.14 -11.00 29.98
N LYS A 470 -2.00 -11.62 29.70
CA LYS A 470 -1.77 -13.07 29.92
C LYS A 470 -1.69 -13.46 31.36
N LEU A 471 -1.19 -12.60 32.25
CA LEU A 471 -1.14 -12.86 33.71
C LEU A 471 -2.52 -12.76 34.41
N HIS A 472 -3.43 -11.98 33.81
CA HIS A 472 -4.80 -11.83 34.32
C HIS A 472 -5.84 -12.51 33.46
N THR A 473 -5.42 -13.24 32.44
CA THR A 473 -6.38 -13.75 31.50
C THR A 473 -6.05 -15.11 30.97
N LEU A 474 -7.13 -15.65 30.69
CA LEU A 474 -7.43 -16.73 29.76
C LEU A 474 -7.00 -18.08 30.27
N THR A 475 -7.30 -18.31 31.54
CA THR A 475 -7.77 -19.65 31.93
C THR A 475 -9.04 -19.92 31.10
N GLN A 476 -9.28 -21.15 30.70
CA GLN A 476 -10.54 -21.60 30.06
C GLN A 476 -11.80 -21.04 30.73
N GLU A 477 -11.70 -20.73 32.02
CA GLU A 477 -12.74 -20.15 32.86
C GLU A 477 -13.14 -18.72 32.47
N VAL A 478 -12.19 -17.88 32.00
CA VAL A 478 -12.48 -16.51 31.56
C VAL A 478 -13.08 -16.50 30.16
N LEU A 479 -12.65 -17.41 29.28
CA LEU A 479 -13.24 -17.58 27.96
C LEU A 479 -14.66 -18.14 28.04
N HIS A 480 -14.91 -19.04 28.98
CA HIS A 480 -16.25 -19.53 29.29
C HIS A 480 -17.14 -18.40 29.81
N ASN A 481 -16.62 -17.58 30.71
CA ASN A 481 -17.32 -16.39 31.22
C ASN A 481 -17.61 -15.36 30.13
N LEU A 482 -16.78 -15.22 29.09
CA LEU A 482 -17.06 -14.35 27.94
C LEU A 482 -18.29 -14.83 27.14
N CYS A 483 -18.38 -16.13 26.90
CA CYS A 483 -19.55 -16.71 26.26
C CYS A 483 -20.84 -16.46 27.06
N ASP A 484 -20.78 -16.58 28.38
CA ASP A 484 -21.92 -16.32 29.27
C ASP A 484 -22.30 -14.84 29.28
N ILE A 485 -21.31 -13.92 29.34
CA ILE A 485 -21.53 -12.49 29.26
C ILE A 485 -22.17 -12.08 27.92
N VAL A 486 -21.66 -12.65 26.82
CA VAL A 486 -22.20 -12.43 25.47
C VAL A 486 -23.62 -12.99 25.36
N ASN A 487 -23.87 -14.15 25.96
CA ASN A 487 -25.21 -14.74 26.02
C ASN A 487 -26.20 -13.83 26.76
N ILE A 488 -25.81 -13.24 27.88
CA ILE A 488 -26.63 -12.30 28.62
C ILE A 488 -26.89 -11.03 27.81
N ASN A 489 -25.85 -10.44 27.23
CA ASN A 489 -25.94 -9.15 26.54
C ASN A 489 -26.60 -9.23 25.16
N TYR A 490 -26.50 -10.36 24.48
CA TYR A 490 -27.04 -10.60 23.13
C TYR A 490 -28.13 -11.68 23.13
N HIS A 491 -28.87 -11.76 24.23
CA HIS A 491 -30.14 -12.49 24.35
C HIS A 491 -30.09 -13.99 24.01
N GLY A 492 -28.99 -14.64 24.34
CA GLY A 492 -28.83 -16.08 24.17
C GLY A 492 -28.22 -16.48 22.81
N ILE A 493 -27.46 -15.59 22.15
CA ILE A 493 -26.89 -15.85 20.82
C ILE A 493 -25.92 -17.05 20.82
N ILE A 494 -25.12 -17.24 21.86
CA ILE A 494 -24.16 -18.35 21.93
C ILE A 494 -24.90 -19.69 22.13
N ASP A 495 -25.95 -19.73 22.96
CA ASP A 495 -26.80 -20.90 23.12
C ASP A 495 -27.57 -21.24 21.83
N PHE A 496 -28.04 -20.21 21.12
CA PHE A 496 -28.64 -20.37 19.81
C PHE A 496 -27.66 -21.00 18.82
N LEU A 497 -26.42 -20.47 18.71
CA LEU A 497 -25.40 -21.01 17.82
C LEU A 497 -25.04 -22.46 18.16
N LYS A 498 -24.91 -22.78 19.45
CA LYS A 498 -24.62 -24.13 19.93
C LYS A 498 -25.73 -25.12 19.56
N LYS A 499 -26.99 -24.68 19.62
CA LYS A 499 -28.16 -25.50 19.30
C LYS A 499 -28.35 -25.65 17.80
N GLN A 500 -28.19 -24.58 17.03
CA GLN A 500 -28.44 -24.55 15.59
C GLN A 500 -27.30 -25.20 14.79
N PHE A 501 -26.05 -25.09 15.28
CA PHE A 501 -24.85 -25.58 14.60
C PHE A 501 -24.01 -26.47 15.53
N PRO A 502 -24.46 -27.72 15.80
CA PRO A 502 -23.78 -28.63 16.75
C PRO A 502 -22.35 -29.00 16.33
N GLN A 503 -21.97 -28.74 15.05
CA GLN A 503 -20.64 -28.96 14.50
C GLN A 503 -19.61 -27.90 14.93
N LEU A 504 -20.02 -26.80 15.59
CA LEU A 504 -19.10 -25.80 16.10
C LEU A 504 -18.40 -26.31 17.36
N SER A 505 -17.09 -26.13 17.44
CA SER A 505 -16.30 -26.42 18.63
C SER A 505 -16.47 -25.30 19.67
N GLN A 506 -16.06 -25.57 20.90
CA GLN A 506 -16.04 -24.55 21.95
C GLN A 506 -15.19 -23.33 21.55
N GLU A 507 -14.05 -23.55 20.91
CA GLU A 507 -13.18 -22.49 20.38
C GLU A 507 -13.86 -21.68 19.25
N ASP A 508 -14.72 -22.32 18.43
CA ASP A 508 -15.48 -21.62 17.40
C ASP A 508 -16.56 -20.71 18.02
N LEU A 509 -17.19 -21.14 19.11
CA LEU A 509 -18.17 -20.34 19.86
C LEU A 509 -17.51 -19.15 20.57
N GLU A 510 -16.35 -19.35 21.17
CA GLU A 510 -15.55 -18.28 21.78
C GLU A 510 -15.13 -17.24 20.72
N TRP A 511 -14.73 -17.71 19.52
CA TRP A 511 -14.45 -16.84 18.39
C TRP A 511 -15.66 -16.00 17.97
N CYS A 512 -16.85 -16.59 17.91
CA CYS A 512 -18.10 -15.88 17.66
C CYS A 512 -18.41 -14.86 18.77
N ALA A 513 -18.13 -15.21 20.04
CA ALA A 513 -18.34 -14.30 21.16
C ALA A 513 -17.46 -13.04 21.08
N PHE A 514 -16.20 -13.16 20.67
CA PHE A 514 -15.35 -12.01 20.42
C PHE A 514 -15.89 -11.11 19.29
N ILE A 515 -16.38 -11.71 18.21
CA ILE A 515 -16.99 -10.95 17.10
C ILE A 515 -18.27 -10.22 17.56
N CYS A 516 -19.13 -10.88 18.36
CA CYS A 516 -20.32 -10.26 18.92
C CYS A 516 -19.98 -9.10 19.87
N SER A 517 -18.84 -9.14 20.53
CA SER A 517 -18.35 -8.10 21.45
C SER A 517 -17.63 -6.94 20.72
N ASP A 518 -17.78 -6.81 19.40
CA ASP A 518 -17.20 -5.79 18.53
C ASP A 518 -15.67 -5.67 18.59
N PHE A 519 -14.96 -6.78 18.91
CA PHE A 519 -13.51 -6.81 18.81
C PHE A 519 -13.07 -6.72 17.36
N SER A 520 -12.11 -5.85 17.07
CA SER A 520 -11.54 -5.67 15.73
C SER A 520 -10.74 -6.90 15.30
N PRO A 521 -10.57 -7.12 13.98
CA PRO A 521 -9.72 -8.21 13.47
C PRO A 521 -8.30 -8.20 14.02
N GLN A 522 -7.75 -7.02 14.29
CA GLN A 522 -6.42 -6.83 14.86
C GLN A 522 -6.37 -7.30 16.33
N GLU A 523 -7.38 -6.94 17.12
CA GLU A 523 -7.47 -7.34 18.54
C GLU A 523 -7.64 -8.83 18.69
N ILE A 524 -8.53 -9.45 17.91
CA ILE A 524 -8.74 -10.91 17.92
C ILE A 524 -7.45 -11.62 17.49
N SER A 525 -6.76 -11.10 16.48
CA SER A 525 -5.49 -11.66 16.01
C SER A 525 -4.41 -11.65 17.12
N VAL A 526 -4.36 -10.60 17.91
CA VAL A 526 -3.44 -10.50 19.07
C VAL A 526 -3.84 -11.48 20.17
N ILE A 527 -5.12 -11.60 20.50
CA ILE A 527 -5.64 -12.50 21.54
C ILE A 527 -5.30 -13.97 21.23
N TYR A 528 -5.49 -14.38 19.98
CA TYR A 528 -5.22 -15.76 19.55
C TYR A 528 -3.79 -15.97 19.04
N ASN A 529 -2.94 -14.94 19.03
CA ASN A 529 -1.57 -14.96 18.52
C ASN A 529 -1.47 -15.48 17.08
N VAL A 530 -2.33 -14.95 16.20
CA VAL A 530 -2.42 -15.32 14.78
C VAL A 530 -2.31 -14.09 13.90
N SER A 531 -2.05 -14.28 12.61
CA SER A 531 -2.03 -13.15 11.66
C SER A 531 -3.45 -12.61 11.41
N VAL A 532 -3.55 -11.31 11.10
CA VAL A 532 -4.85 -10.70 10.74
C VAL A 532 -5.48 -11.41 9.53
N ASN A 533 -4.67 -11.92 8.62
CA ASN A 533 -5.16 -12.70 7.48
C ASN A 533 -5.84 -14.01 7.93
N TYR A 534 -5.35 -14.61 9.00
CA TYR A 534 -5.97 -15.81 9.60
C TYR A 534 -7.38 -15.52 10.12
N PHE A 535 -7.66 -14.31 10.62
CA PHE A 535 -9.00 -13.90 11.04
C PHE A 535 -10.01 -14.04 9.87
N TYR A 536 -9.67 -13.54 8.70
CA TYR A 536 -10.55 -13.64 7.52
C TYR A 536 -10.70 -15.08 7.03
N VAL A 537 -9.63 -15.85 7.06
CA VAL A 537 -9.65 -17.28 6.69
C VAL A 537 -10.53 -18.06 7.67
N LYS A 538 -10.40 -17.84 8.97
CA LYS A 538 -11.21 -18.53 10.00
C LYS A 538 -12.68 -18.13 9.89
N ASN A 539 -12.99 -16.85 9.63
CA ASN A 539 -14.37 -16.43 9.42
C ASN A 539 -15.00 -17.08 8.20
N ASN A 540 -14.31 -17.14 7.06
CA ASN A 540 -14.80 -17.81 5.86
C ASN A 540 -15.02 -19.31 6.11
N ARG A 541 -14.10 -19.95 6.83
CA ARG A 541 -14.23 -21.36 7.22
C ARG A 541 -15.44 -21.57 8.13
N LEU A 542 -15.68 -20.69 9.09
CA LEU A 542 -16.85 -20.76 9.98
C LEU A 542 -18.14 -20.49 9.21
N SER A 543 -18.18 -19.52 8.29
CA SER A 543 -19.32 -19.30 7.41
C SER A 543 -19.66 -20.54 6.58
N SER A 544 -18.65 -21.20 6.01
CA SER A 544 -18.83 -22.46 5.27
C SER A 544 -19.26 -23.60 6.21
N LYS A 545 -18.73 -23.68 7.44
CA LYS A 545 -19.08 -24.70 8.42
C LYS A 545 -20.53 -24.55 8.91
N MET A 546 -21.05 -23.33 8.90
CA MET A 546 -22.42 -22.98 9.25
C MET A 546 -23.37 -22.92 8.06
N ASP A 547 -22.87 -23.14 6.84
CA ASP A 547 -23.61 -23.06 5.58
C ASP A 547 -24.36 -21.71 5.38
N ILE A 548 -23.65 -20.60 5.70
CA ILE A 548 -24.21 -19.25 5.57
C ILE A 548 -23.62 -18.54 4.36
N ASN A 549 -24.48 -17.87 3.58
CA ASN A 549 -24.12 -17.19 2.32
C ASN A 549 -23.64 -15.74 2.52
N GLN A 550 -23.42 -15.32 3.75
CA GLN A 550 -22.94 -13.97 4.10
C GLN A 550 -21.75 -14.02 5.06
N SER A 551 -21.09 -12.88 5.29
CA SER A 551 -19.95 -12.83 6.21
C SER A 551 -20.37 -13.14 7.65
N LEU A 552 -19.56 -13.90 8.38
CA LEU A 552 -19.83 -14.29 9.76
C LEU A 552 -20.19 -13.11 10.69
N PRO A 553 -19.48 -11.96 10.67
CA PRO A 553 -19.85 -10.84 11.52
C PRO A 553 -21.22 -10.25 11.21
N LEU A 554 -21.59 -10.21 9.93
CA LEU A 554 -22.89 -9.70 9.51
C LEU A 554 -24.01 -10.64 9.96
N TYR A 555 -23.83 -11.95 9.78
CA TYR A 555 -24.76 -12.97 10.23
C TYR A 555 -25.01 -12.89 11.74
N LEU A 556 -23.95 -12.82 12.53
CA LEU A 556 -24.05 -12.74 14.00
C LEU A 556 -24.81 -11.49 14.46
N LYS A 557 -24.59 -10.36 13.79
CA LYS A 557 -25.27 -9.10 14.09
C LYS A 557 -26.76 -9.14 13.77
N GLU A 558 -27.13 -9.76 12.65
CA GLU A 558 -28.54 -9.94 12.28
C GLU A 558 -29.25 -10.91 13.21
N MET A 559 -28.61 -12.02 13.57
CA MET A 559 -29.17 -12.99 14.52
C MET A 559 -29.34 -12.41 15.91
N ALA A 560 -28.38 -11.64 16.40
CA ALA A 560 -28.52 -10.94 17.69
C ALA A 560 -29.74 -10.01 17.69
N LYS A 561 -30.01 -9.32 16.56
CA LYS A 561 -31.18 -8.47 16.40
C LYS A 561 -32.49 -9.25 16.36
N GLN A 562 -32.50 -10.42 15.70
CA GLN A 562 -33.68 -11.29 15.68
C GLN A 562 -34.01 -11.87 17.05
N LEU A 563 -33.02 -12.38 17.76
CA LEU A 563 -33.17 -12.91 19.14
C LEU A 563 -33.65 -11.83 20.12
N TYR A 564 -33.25 -10.56 19.91
CA TYR A 564 -33.78 -9.44 20.65
C TYR A 564 -35.28 -9.23 20.40
N GLN A 565 -35.69 -9.27 19.11
CA GLN A 565 -37.11 -9.09 18.73
C GLN A 565 -37.99 -10.22 19.25
N GLU A 566 -37.54 -11.47 19.16
CA GLU A 566 -38.28 -12.64 19.65
C GLU A 566 -38.48 -12.67 21.17
N LYS A 567 -37.56 -12.06 21.92
CA LYS A 567 -37.63 -12.03 23.38
C LYS A 567 -38.52 -10.90 23.93
N PHE A 568 -38.77 -9.86 23.13
CA PHE A 568 -39.54 -8.68 23.51
C PHE A 568 -40.82 -8.46 22.65
N ALA A 569 -41.13 -9.40 21.72
CA ALA A 569 -42.42 -9.56 21.07
C ALA A 569 -43.30 -10.54 21.85
#